data_c27c6d6496a10c022b0d2ca885b13943
#
_entry.id   c27c6d6496a10c022b0d2ca885b13943
#
_cell.length_a   1.000
_cell.length_b   1.000
_cell.length_c   1.000
_cell.angle_alpha   90.00
_cell.angle_beta   90.00
_cell.angle_gamma   90.00
#
_symmetry.space_group_name_H-M   'P 1'
#
loop_
_entity.id
_entity.type
_entity.pdbx_description
1 polymer ?
#
loop_
_entity_poly.entity_id
_entity_poly.type
_entity_poly.pdbx_seq_one_letter_code
_entity_poly.pdbx_strand_id
1 'polypeptide(L)'
;MDMLRIDLPEKVNRVIETLQQHGFEAYAVGGCVRDSILGRTPEDWDITTSAQPEEVKELFHRTIDTGIQHGTVTVRISGESFEVTTYRVDGEYEDGRHPKEVTFTSRLEEDLQRRDFTINAMAYNEAEGLVDPFGGQKDLQNGLLRAVGEPQQRFTEDALRILRLYRFAARFGFALDATTARAARQLAPHLDCISAERIQEELAKLLAAPQPGAYLEPAVLAVVLPELTPAALDAAKPVL
;
A
#
# COMPACT_ATOMS: atom_id res chain seq x y z
N MET A 1 -19.32 8.61 20.18
CA MET A 1 -18.29 7.80 19.52
C MET A 1 -16.99 8.56 19.71
N ASP A 2 -16.06 8.01 20.46
CA ASP A 2 -14.73 8.61 20.53
C ASP A 2 -14.13 8.60 19.15
N MET A 3 -13.72 9.78 18.67
CA MET A 3 -13.02 9.87 17.38
C MET A 3 -11.71 9.11 17.52
N LEU A 4 -11.40 8.25 16.53
CA LEU A 4 -10.12 7.56 16.47
C LEU A 4 -9.00 8.60 16.47
N ARG A 5 -8.12 8.51 17.45
CA ARG A 5 -6.93 9.35 17.52
C ARG A 5 -5.68 8.51 17.25
N ILE A 6 -4.87 8.95 16.31
CA ILE A 6 -3.56 8.38 16.02
C ILE A 6 -2.52 9.39 16.53
N ASP A 7 -1.60 8.91 17.34
CA ASP A 7 -0.49 9.73 17.83
C ASP A 7 0.59 9.80 16.74
N LEU A 8 0.60 10.91 16.00
CA LEU A 8 1.61 11.16 14.98
C LEU A 8 2.95 11.52 15.64
N PRO A 9 4.09 11.00 15.17
CA PRO A 9 5.40 11.51 15.59
C PRO A 9 5.50 13.02 15.32
N GLU A 10 6.13 13.77 16.24
CA GLU A 10 6.28 15.22 16.13
C GLU A 10 6.81 15.68 14.76
N LYS A 11 7.79 14.96 14.21
CA LYS A 11 8.38 15.31 12.91
C LYS A 11 7.43 15.08 11.74
N VAL A 12 6.61 14.02 11.79
CA VAL A 12 5.56 13.76 10.79
C VAL A 12 4.52 14.85 10.84
N ASN A 13 4.02 15.18 12.05
CA ASN A 13 3.05 16.24 12.22
C ASN A 13 3.59 17.59 11.74
N ARG A 14 4.87 17.89 11.99
CA ARG A 14 5.53 19.11 11.50
C ARG A 14 5.56 19.19 9.96
N VAL A 15 5.78 18.07 9.26
CA VAL A 15 5.70 18.05 7.78
C VAL A 15 4.30 18.37 7.33
N ILE A 16 3.30 17.71 7.91
CA ILE A 16 1.88 17.91 7.59
C ILE A 16 1.45 19.35 7.87
N GLU A 17 1.73 19.88 9.06
CA GLU A 17 1.40 21.25 9.43
C GLU A 17 2.07 22.28 8.52
N THR A 18 3.34 22.06 8.13
CA THR A 18 4.04 22.98 7.22
C THR A 18 3.30 23.07 5.88
N LEU A 19 2.88 21.94 5.31
CA LEU A 19 2.11 21.92 4.06
C LEU A 19 0.74 22.61 4.23
N GLN A 20 0.03 22.31 5.31
CA GLN A 20 -1.29 22.89 5.61
C GLN A 20 -1.24 24.41 5.82
N GLN A 21 -0.21 24.93 6.51
CA GLN A 21 -0.01 26.37 6.71
C GLN A 21 0.21 27.14 5.42
N HIS A 22 0.66 26.44 4.37
CA HIS A 22 0.84 27.02 3.02
C HIS A 22 -0.35 26.74 2.08
N GLY A 23 -1.46 26.24 2.62
CA GLY A 23 -2.72 26.07 1.90
C GLY A 23 -2.87 24.74 1.15
N PHE A 24 -2.00 23.78 1.43
CA PHE A 24 -2.10 22.43 0.86
C PHE A 24 -2.76 21.46 1.82
N GLU A 25 -3.47 20.47 1.28
CA GLU A 25 -3.88 19.31 2.07
C GLU A 25 -2.67 18.40 2.30
N ALA A 26 -2.58 17.80 3.49
CA ALA A 26 -1.53 16.81 3.80
C ALA A 26 -2.00 15.83 4.89
N TYR A 27 -1.65 14.53 4.70
CA TYR A 27 -2.03 13.44 5.58
C TYR A 27 -0.92 12.40 5.66
N ALA A 28 -0.78 11.76 6.82
CA ALA A 28 -0.15 10.45 6.90
C ALA A 28 -1.04 9.42 6.18
N VAL A 29 -0.47 8.44 5.46
CA VAL A 29 -1.27 7.59 4.57
C VAL A 29 -0.76 6.14 4.51
N GLY A 30 -1.68 5.20 4.34
CA GLY A 30 -1.32 3.82 4.01
C GLY A 30 -0.90 2.97 5.19
N GLY A 31 0.30 2.39 5.10
CA GLY A 31 0.82 1.42 6.08
C GLY A 31 0.90 1.94 7.50
N CYS A 32 1.35 3.18 7.68
CA CYS A 32 1.47 3.80 9.00
C CYS A 32 0.10 4.00 9.67
N VAL A 33 -0.90 4.44 8.92
CA VAL A 33 -2.27 4.61 9.45
C VAL A 33 -2.85 3.26 9.87
N ARG A 34 -2.76 2.25 8.98
CA ARG A 34 -3.19 0.88 9.30
C ARG A 34 -2.52 0.33 10.54
N ASP A 35 -1.20 0.40 10.62
CA ASP A 35 -0.44 -0.19 11.73
C ASP A 35 -0.74 0.54 13.05
N SER A 36 -0.92 1.87 13.03
CA SER A 36 -1.37 2.65 14.18
C SER A 36 -2.76 2.22 14.67
N ILE A 37 -3.72 2.00 13.76
CA ILE A 37 -5.06 1.51 14.12
C ILE A 37 -5.00 0.11 14.76
N LEU A 38 -4.07 -0.75 14.29
CA LEU A 38 -3.83 -2.07 14.87
C LEU A 38 -3.02 -2.05 16.17
N GLY A 39 -2.68 -0.86 16.71
CA GLY A 39 -1.85 -0.71 17.91
C GLY A 39 -0.40 -1.16 17.71
N ARG A 40 0.09 -1.15 16.47
CA ARG A 40 1.48 -1.48 16.11
C ARG A 40 2.25 -0.17 15.88
N THR A 41 3.53 -0.17 16.18
CA THR A 41 4.40 0.95 15.85
C THR A 41 4.75 0.90 14.36
N PRO A 42 4.41 1.92 13.55
CA PRO A 42 4.84 1.99 12.16
C PRO A 42 6.37 2.05 12.04
N GLU A 43 6.91 1.36 11.03
CA GLU A 43 8.34 1.43 10.70
C GLU A 43 8.65 2.71 9.91
N ASP A 44 7.79 3.04 8.95
CA ASP A 44 7.90 4.18 8.05
C ASP A 44 6.60 5.01 8.07
N TRP A 45 6.75 6.32 7.84
CA TRP A 45 5.63 7.24 7.76
C TRP A 45 5.61 7.90 6.38
N ASP A 46 4.65 7.47 5.55
CA ASP A 46 4.37 8.07 4.25
C ASP A 46 3.39 9.22 4.41
N ILE A 47 3.65 10.31 3.69
CA ILE A 47 2.79 11.49 3.67
C ILE A 47 2.29 11.70 2.24
N THR A 48 1.01 12.00 2.10
CA THR A 48 0.40 12.37 0.82
C THR A 48 -0.14 13.79 0.90
N THR A 49 -0.07 14.55 -0.21
CA THR A 49 -0.39 15.98 -0.22
C THR A 49 -0.97 16.44 -1.57
N SER A 50 -1.74 17.52 -1.55
CA SER A 50 -2.15 18.23 -2.77
C SER A 50 -1.04 19.09 -3.38
N ALA A 51 0.05 19.38 -2.64
CA ALA A 51 1.19 20.11 -3.14
C ALA A 51 1.93 19.33 -4.24
N GLN A 52 2.34 20.01 -5.30
CA GLN A 52 3.18 19.43 -6.34
C GLN A 52 4.63 19.27 -5.86
N PRO A 53 5.44 18.40 -6.49
CA PRO A 53 6.82 18.15 -6.05
C PRO A 53 7.67 19.41 -5.91
N GLU A 54 7.53 20.35 -6.83
CA GLU A 54 8.25 21.63 -6.80
C GLU A 54 7.84 22.50 -5.61
N GLU A 55 6.54 22.53 -5.30
CA GLU A 55 6.00 23.26 -4.14
C GLU A 55 6.51 22.66 -2.83
N VAL A 56 6.54 21.31 -2.74
CA VAL A 56 7.15 20.61 -1.59
C VAL A 56 8.63 21.01 -1.44
N LYS A 57 9.39 21.07 -2.54
CA LYS A 57 10.82 21.45 -2.51
C LYS A 57 11.05 22.90 -2.07
N GLU A 58 10.14 23.81 -2.41
CA GLU A 58 10.21 25.21 -1.97
C GLU A 58 9.96 25.37 -0.48
N LEU A 59 9.11 24.53 0.11
CA LEU A 59 8.74 24.62 1.53
C LEU A 59 9.79 23.99 2.47
N PHE A 60 10.60 23.07 2.00
CA PHE A 60 11.55 22.32 2.85
C PHE A 60 13.00 22.53 2.43
N HIS A 61 13.85 22.90 3.38
CA HIS A 61 15.27 23.19 3.14
C HIS A 61 16.11 22.01 2.62
N ARG A 62 15.71 20.78 2.95
CA ARG A 62 16.46 19.58 2.57
C ARG A 62 15.50 18.55 1.99
N THR A 63 15.60 18.40 0.67
CA THR A 63 14.81 17.45 -0.09
C THR A 63 15.71 16.59 -0.98
N ILE A 64 15.25 15.40 -1.34
CA ILE A 64 15.91 14.50 -2.28
C ILE A 64 14.86 14.05 -3.30
N ASP A 65 15.21 14.12 -4.57
CA ASP A 65 14.36 13.70 -5.68
C ASP A 65 14.40 12.17 -5.83
N THR A 66 13.66 11.45 -4.98
CA THR A 66 13.66 9.99 -4.95
C THR A 66 12.71 9.38 -5.97
N GLY A 67 11.73 10.13 -6.45
CA GLY A 67 10.73 9.65 -7.40
C GLY A 67 9.90 10.79 -7.98
N ILE A 68 10.54 11.91 -8.33
CA ILE A 68 9.86 13.14 -8.76
C ILE A 68 8.94 12.92 -9.97
N GLN A 69 9.34 12.05 -10.91
CA GLN A 69 8.52 11.66 -12.06
C GLN A 69 7.22 10.94 -11.67
N HIS A 70 7.15 10.42 -10.43
CA HIS A 70 5.98 9.78 -9.85
C HIS A 70 5.34 10.62 -8.73
N GLY A 71 5.78 11.86 -8.57
CA GLY A 71 5.25 12.81 -7.58
C GLY A 71 5.82 12.66 -6.17
N THR A 72 6.90 11.88 -5.97
CA THR A 72 7.47 11.65 -4.64
C THR A 72 8.75 12.44 -4.43
N VAL A 73 8.80 13.17 -3.32
CA VAL A 73 9.97 13.89 -2.82
C VAL A 73 10.26 13.42 -1.40
N THR A 74 11.51 13.08 -1.11
CA THR A 74 11.93 12.78 0.26
C THR A 74 12.30 14.08 0.98
N VAL A 75 11.56 14.40 2.03
CA VAL A 75 11.82 15.53 2.93
C VAL A 75 12.68 15.05 4.09
N ARG A 76 13.76 15.78 4.41
CA ARG A 76 14.64 15.48 5.55
C ARG A 76 14.49 16.49 6.67
N ILE A 77 14.08 16.01 7.84
CA ILE A 77 13.93 16.82 9.07
C ILE A 77 14.72 16.18 10.21
N SER A 78 15.67 16.91 10.78
CA SER A 78 16.42 16.49 11.97
C SER A 78 17.01 15.07 11.86
N GLY A 79 17.57 14.75 10.68
CA GLY A 79 18.24 13.47 10.42
C GLY A 79 17.31 12.33 9.96
N GLU A 80 16.00 12.50 10.01
CA GLU A 80 15.02 11.54 9.50
C GLU A 80 14.53 11.93 8.11
N SER A 81 14.08 10.93 7.36
CA SER A 81 13.58 11.08 5.98
C SER A 81 12.12 10.65 5.91
N PHE A 82 11.30 11.46 5.23
CA PHE A 82 9.88 11.20 5.05
C PHE A 82 9.55 11.29 3.57
N GLU A 83 8.87 10.28 3.04
CA GLU A 83 8.37 10.32 1.67
C GLU A 83 7.09 11.15 1.63
N VAL A 84 7.12 12.21 0.82
CA VAL A 84 5.98 13.10 0.56
C VAL A 84 5.58 12.92 -0.88
N THR A 85 4.38 12.39 -1.12
CA THR A 85 3.88 12.08 -2.46
C THR A 85 2.69 12.98 -2.80
N THR A 86 2.76 13.65 -3.93
CA THR A 86 1.63 14.40 -4.49
C THR A 86 0.48 13.49 -4.84
N TYR A 87 -0.77 13.89 -4.55
CA TYR A 87 -1.96 13.17 -4.98
C TYR A 87 -1.93 12.92 -6.48
N ARG A 88 -2.21 11.69 -6.87
CA ARG A 88 -2.14 11.32 -8.27
C ARG A 88 -3.19 10.28 -8.66
N VAL A 89 -3.52 10.31 -9.93
CA VAL A 89 -4.23 9.24 -10.62
C VAL A 89 -3.22 8.55 -11.53
N ASP A 90 -3.12 7.25 -11.42
CA ASP A 90 -2.27 6.47 -12.28
C ASP A 90 -2.96 6.30 -13.64
N GLY A 91 -2.24 6.60 -14.74
CA GLY A 91 -2.70 6.36 -16.11
C GLY A 91 -2.69 4.88 -16.50
N GLU A 92 -2.75 4.58 -17.80
CA GLU A 92 -2.65 3.22 -18.29
C GLU A 92 -1.29 2.59 -17.93
N TYR A 93 -1.32 1.33 -17.51
CA TYR A 93 -0.12 0.56 -17.19
C TYR A 93 0.31 -0.24 -18.43
N GLU A 94 1.55 -0.04 -18.90
CA GLU A 94 2.08 -0.78 -20.06
C GLU A 94 2.82 -2.06 -19.64
N ASP A 95 3.55 -2.01 -18.53
CA ASP A 95 4.45 -3.07 -18.08
C ASP A 95 3.95 -3.79 -16.80
N GLY A 96 2.68 -3.55 -16.42
CA GLY A 96 2.11 -4.10 -15.19
C GLY A 96 2.76 -3.57 -13.90
N ARG A 97 3.46 -2.43 -13.96
CA ARG A 97 4.13 -1.82 -12.80
C ARG A 97 3.98 -0.30 -12.73
N HIS A 98 4.36 0.36 -13.81
CA HIS A 98 4.40 1.81 -13.84
C HIS A 98 3.30 2.33 -14.75
N PRO A 99 2.51 3.29 -14.30
CA PRO A 99 1.66 4.02 -15.22
C PRO A 99 2.54 4.75 -16.23
N LYS A 100 2.16 4.74 -17.49
CA LYS A 100 2.83 5.51 -18.56
C LYS A 100 2.98 6.98 -18.18
N GLU A 101 1.92 7.52 -17.64
CA GLU A 101 1.82 8.89 -17.20
C GLU A 101 1.14 8.94 -15.82
N VAL A 102 1.62 9.83 -15.00
CA VAL A 102 1.00 10.16 -13.73
C VAL A 102 0.34 11.53 -13.88
N THR A 103 -0.95 11.59 -13.61
CA THR A 103 -1.67 12.86 -13.59
C THR A 103 -1.87 13.28 -12.14
N PHE A 104 -1.35 14.45 -11.77
CA PHE A 104 -1.59 15.00 -10.43
C PHE A 104 -3.04 15.45 -10.29
N THR A 105 -3.59 15.23 -9.11
CA THR A 105 -4.95 15.62 -8.74
C THR A 105 -4.92 16.42 -7.44
N SER A 106 -5.96 17.20 -7.20
CA SER A 106 -6.16 17.87 -5.92
C SER A 106 -7.07 17.08 -4.96
N ARG A 107 -7.50 15.87 -5.35
CA ARG A 107 -8.49 15.08 -4.60
C ARG A 107 -7.83 13.88 -3.92
N LEU A 108 -7.82 13.89 -2.59
CA LEU A 108 -7.30 12.80 -1.77
C LEU A 108 -7.97 11.45 -2.11
N GLU A 109 -9.29 11.45 -2.33
CA GLU A 109 -10.02 10.21 -2.62
C GLU A 109 -9.50 9.49 -3.88
N GLU A 110 -9.11 10.24 -4.92
CA GLU A 110 -8.54 9.69 -6.15
C GLU A 110 -7.15 9.05 -5.90
N ASP A 111 -6.32 9.67 -5.04
CA ASP A 111 -5.05 9.08 -4.61
C ASP A 111 -5.25 7.79 -3.78
N LEU A 112 -6.25 7.78 -2.90
CA LEU A 112 -6.57 6.59 -2.13
C LEU A 112 -7.17 5.47 -3.00
N GLN A 113 -7.93 5.82 -4.04
CA GLN A 113 -8.60 4.87 -4.93
C GLN A 113 -7.61 4.00 -5.74
N ARG A 114 -6.43 4.51 -6.11
CA ARG A 114 -5.41 3.76 -6.86
C ARG A 114 -4.64 2.75 -6.02
N ARG A 115 -4.81 2.75 -4.68
CA ARG A 115 -4.11 1.86 -3.76
C ARG A 115 -4.60 0.42 -3.85
N ASP A 116 -3.81 -0.51 -3.31
CA ASP A 116 -4.05 -1.94 -3.45
C ASP A 116 -5.26 -2.43 -2.63
N PHE A 117 -5.26 -2.18 -1.31
CA PHE A 117 -6.26 -2.72 -0.40
C PHE A 117 -6.89 -1.63 0.46
N THR A 118 -8.15 -1.84 0.85
CA THR A 118 -8.91 -0.88 1.68
C THR A 118 -8.17 -0.49 2.96
N ILE A 119 -7.53 -1.45 3.60
CA ILE A 119 -6.73 -1.25 4.82
C ILE A 119 -5.48 -0.38 4.62
N ASN A 120 -5.04 -0.18 3.38
CA ASN A 120 -3.93 0.70 3.00
C ASN A 120 -4.41 1.98 2.29
N ALA A 121 -5.72 2.15 2.11
CA ALA A 121 -6.35 3.30 1.46
C ALA A 121 -7.04 4.22 2.47
N MET A 122 -6.35 4.47 3.57
CA MET A 122 -6.77 5.37 4.65
C MET A 122 -5.72 6.45 4.86
N ALA A 123 -6.16 7.65 5.18
CA ALA A 123 -5.32 8.79 5.47
C ALA A 123 -5.70 9.43 6.81
N TYR A 124 -4.75 10.07 7.48
CA TYR A 124 -4.99 10.69 8.78
C TYR A 124 -4.17 11.96 8.95
N ASN A 125 -4.79 13.00 9.51
CA ASN A 125 -4.11 14.12 10.13
C ASN A 125 -4.84 14.54 11.43
N GLU A 126 -4.22 15.35 12.26
CA GLU A 126 -4.83 15.75 13.55
C GLU A 126 -6.02 16.70 13.38
N ALA A 127 -6.05 17.48 12.30
CA ALA A 127 -7.09 18.51 12.09
C ALA A 127 -8.43 17.89 11.64
N GLU A 128 -8.39 16.89 10.75
CA GLU A 128 -9.58 16.29 10.15
C GLU A 128 -9.87 14.86 10.65
N GLY A 129 -8.88 14.22 11.31
CA GLY A 129 -8.99 12.85 11.78
C GLY A 129 -8.79 11.82 10.66
N LEU A 130 -9.44 10.68 10.78
CA LEU A 130 -9.34 9.58 9.81
C LEU A 130 -10.23 9.83 8.59
N VAL A 131 -9.62 9.78 7.40
CA VAL A 131 -10.30 9.76 6.11
C VAL A 131 -10.25 8.34 5.55
N ASP A 132 -11.40 7.70 5.45
CA ASP A 132 -11.56 6.28 5.06
C ASP A 132 -12.73 6.09 4.08
N PRO A 133 -12.58 6.49 2.81
CA PRO A 133 -13.66 6.42 1.83
C PRO A 133 -14.01 4.99 1.40
N PHE A 134 -13.11 4.01 1.62
CA PHE A 134 -13.27 2.64 1.15
C PHE A 134 -13.55 1.62 2.27
N GLY A 135 -13.73 2.08 3.51
CA GLY A 135 -14.10 1.23 4.65
C GLY A 135 -12.96 0.36 5.19
N GLY A 136 -11.73 0.82 5.06
CA GLY A 136 -10.53 0.12 5.55
C GLY A 136 -10.54 -0.13 7.04
N GLN A 137 -11.04 0.84 7.85
CA GLN A 137 -11.19 0.65 9.31
C GLN A 137 -12.12 -0.51 9.64
N LYS A 138 -13.23 -0.63 8.93
CA LYS A 138 -14.18 -1.74 9.12
C LYS A 138 -13.58 -3.07 8.72
N ASP A 139 -12.82 -3.10 7.62
CA ASP A 139 -12.14 -4.30 7.17
C ASP A 139 -11.04 -4.72 8.16
N LEU A 140 -10.30 -3.77 8.76
CA LEU A 140 -9.35 -4.05 9.84
C LEU A 140 -10.03 -4.67 11.07
N GLN A 141 -11.16 -4.12 11.50
CA GLN A 141 -11.93 -4.63 12.65
C GLN A 141 -12.45 -6.05 12.40
N ASN A 142 -12.81 -6.37 11.15
CA ASN A 142 -13.31 -7.68 10.75
C ASN A 142 -12.20 -8.69 10.40
N GLY A 143 -10.92 -8.30 10.42
CA GLY A 143 -9.82 -9.12 9.96
C GLY A 143 -9.97 -9.54 8.50
N LEU A 144 -10.39 -8.60 7.64
CA LEU A 144 -10.69 -8.83 6.22
C LEU A 144 -9.71 -8.08 5.32
N LEU A 145 -9.22 -8.75 4.30
CA LEU A 145 -8.38 -8.16 3.26
C LEU A 145 -9.16 -8.08 1.94
N ARG A 146 -9.40 -6.84 1.50
CA ARG A 146 -10.21 -6.50 0.33
C ARG A 146 -9.46 -5.52 -0.56
N ALA A 147 -9.51 -5.71 -1.88
CA ALA A 147 -9.01 -4.75 -2.84
C ALA A 147 -9.86 -3.46 -2.85
N VAL A 148 -9.24 -2.33 -3.17
CA VAL A 148 -9.97 -1.07 -3.39
C VAL A 148 -10.70 -1.13 -4.72
N GLY A 149 -12.00 -0.82 -4.73
CA GLY A 149 -12.83 -0.85 -5.95
C GLY A 149 -12.93 -2.24 -6.57
N GLU A 150 -12.70 -2.35 -7.89
CA GLU A 150 -12.79 -3.59 -8.62
C GLU A 150 -11.49 -4.40 -8.57
N PRO A 151 -11.47 -5.61 -7.95
CA PRO A 151 -10.25 -6.38 -7.79
C PRO A 151 -9.56 -6.76 -9.10
N GLN A 152 -10.35 -7.07 -10.15
CA GLN A 152 -9.80 -7.39 -11.46
C GLN A 152 -9.02 -6.23 -12.05
N GLN A 153 -9.55 -5.02 -11.95
CA GLN A 153 -8.84 -3.83 -12.38
C GLN A 153 -7.54 -3.64 -11.59
N ARG A 154 -7.60 -3.71 -10.25
CA ARG A 154 -6.44 -3.53 -9.37
C ARG A 154 -5.31 -4.51 -9.67
N PHE A 155 -5.63 -5.79 -9.95
CA PHE A 155 -4.62 -6.81 -10.26
C PHE A 155 -4.14 -6.75 -11.71
N THR A 156 -4.93 -6.21 -12.63
CA THR A 156 -4.48 -5.96 -14.02
C THR A 156 -3.50 -4.78 -14.07
N GLU A 157 -3.69 -3.76 -13.26
CA GLU A 157 -2.78 -2.61 -13.18
C GLU A 157 -1.38 -3.01 -12.65
N ASP A 158 -1.31 -3.76 -11.57
CA ASP A 158 -0.05 -4.33 -11.05
C ASP A 158 -0.33 -5.73 -10.49
N ALA A 159 0.06 -6.75 -11.25
CA ALA A 159 -0.14 -8.15 -10.88
C ALA A 159 0.60 -8.53 -9.58
N LEU A 160 1.67 -7.78 -9.18
CA LEU A 160 2.34 -8.01 -7.90
C LEU A 160 1.39 -7.85 -6.71
N ARG A 161 0.32 -7.07 -6.85
CA ARG A 161 -0.73 -6.94 -5.81
C ARG A 161 -1.37 -8.29 -5.45
N ILE A 162 -1.31 -9.29 -6.35
CA ILE A 162 -1.74 -10.66 -6.05
C ILE A 162 -0.85 -11.29 -4.97
N LEU A 163 0.46 -11.22 -5.10
CA LEU A 163 1.38 -11.70 -4.04
C LEU A 163 1.25 -10.89 -2.75
N ARG A 164 1.09 -9.58 -2.88
CA ARG A 164 0.85 -8.69 -1.73
C ARG A 164 -0.42 -9.06 -0.96
N LEU A 165 -1.49 -9.51 -1.66
CA LEU A 165 -2.71 -10.00 -1.04
C LEU A 165 -2.41 -11.13 -0.05
N TYR A 166 -1.74 -12.19 -0.52
CA TYR A 166 -1.41 -13.34 0.31
C TYR A 166 -0.39 -13.00 1.41
N ARG A 167 0.59 -12.15 1.10
CA ARG A 167 1.55 -11.66 2.09
C ARG A 167 0.87 -10.89 3.24
N PHE A 168 -0.01 -9.95 2.94
CA PHE A 168 -0.72 -9.21 3.99
C PHE A 168 -1.67 -10.12 4.77
N ALA A 169 -2.37 -11.03 4.10
CA ALA A 169 -3.21 -12.00 4.77
C ALA A 169 -2.40 -12.87 5.76
N ALA A 170 -1.23 -13.36 5.35
CA ALA A 170 -0.33 -14.13 6.21
C ALA A 170 0.26 -13.29 7.36
N ARG A 171 0.63 -12.02 7.08
CA ARG A 171 1.19 -11.10 8.09
C ARG A 171 0.21 -10.79 9.22
N PHE A 172 -1.07 -10.62 8.86
CA PHE A 172 -2.09 -10.16 9.81
C PHE A 172 -3.01 -11.29 10.29
N GLY A 173 -3.00 -12.46 9.66
CA GLY A 173 -3.96 -13.53 9.93
C GLY A 173 -5.37 -13.20 9.44
N PHE A 174 -5.50 -12.40 8.37
CA PHE A 174 -6.78 -11.92 7.87
C PHE A 174 -7.40 -12.86 6.85
N ALA A 175 -8.73 -12.95 6.86
CA ALA A 175 -9.48 -13.61 5.81
C ALA A 175 -9.43 -12.79 4.52
N LEU A 176 -9.52 -13.47 3.37
CA LEU A 176 -9.60 -12.82 2.08
C LEU A 176 -11.08 -12.57 1.71
N ASP A 177 -11.38 -11.36 1.22
CA ASP A 177 -12.67 -11.11 0.57
C ASP A 177 -12.86 -12.05 -0.61
N ALA A 178 -14.05 -12.65 -0.73
CA ALA A 178 -14.30 -13.71 -1.71
C ALA A 178 -14.12 -13.25 -3.17
N THR A 179 -14.52 -12.00 -3.48
CA THR A 179 -14.37 -11.43 -4.82
C THR A 179 -12.91 -11.14 -5.13
N THR A 180 -12.19 -10.57 -4.16
CA THR A 180 -10.76 -10.29 -4.25
C THR A 180 -9.95 -11.58 -4.44
N ALA A 181 -10.22 -12.62 -3.65
CA ALA A 181 -9.54 -13.91 -3.77
C ALA A 181 -9.81 -14.60 -5.11
N ARG A 182 -11.04 -14.50 -5.62
CA ARG A 182 -11.40 -15.04 -6.95
C ARG A 182 -10.63 -14.35 -8.06
N ALA A 183 -10.59 -13.01 -8.05
CA ALA A 183 -9.85 -12.23 -9.03
C ALA A 183 -8.34 -12.55 -8.98
N ALA A 184 -7.76 -12.69 -7.79
CA ALA A 184 -6.36 -13.06 -7.61
C ALA A 184 -6.02 -14.42 -8.27
N ARG A 185 -6.88 -15.44 -8.08
CA ARG A 185 -6.69 -16.75 -8.73
C ARG A 185 -6.83 -16.67 -10.25
N GLN A 186 -7.81 -15.92 -10.74
CA GLN A 186 -8.03 -15.78 -12.19
C GLN A 186 -6.90 -15.05 -12.89
N LEU A 187 -6.30 -14.04 -12.24
CA LEU A 187 -5.25 -13.20 -12.79
C LEU A 187 -3.84 -13.64 -12.37
N ALA A 188 -3.69 -14.74 -11.62
CA ALA A 188 -2.39 -15.29 -11.25
C ALA A 188 -1.41 -15.44 -12.43
N PRO A 189 -1.84 -15.87 -13.66
CA PRO A 189 -0.94 -15.94 -14.81
C PRO A 189 -0.26 -14.62 -15.19
N HIS A 190 -0.82 -13.47 -14.86
CA HIS A 190 -0.21 -12.17 -15.12
C HIS A 190 1.06 -11.91 -14.29
N LEU A 191 1.32 -12.72 -13.26
CA LEU A 191 2.58 -12.66 -12.52
C LEU A 191 3.80 -12.98 -13.38
N ASP A 192 3.64 -13.68 -14.51
CA ASP A 192 4.71 -13.93 -15.47
C ASP A 192 5.33 -12.65 -16.06
N CYS A 193 4.58 -11.55 -16.04
CA CYS A 193 5.05 -10.23 -16.50
C CYS A 193 5.86 -9.48 -15.43
N ILE A 194 5.90 -9.97 -14.19
CA ILE A 194 6.57 -9.29 -13.07
C ILE A 194 8.03 -9.76 -12.97
N SER A 195 8.95 -8.83 -12.70
CA SER A 195 10.35 -9.19 -12.56
C SER A 195 10.60 -10.15 -11.38
N ALA A 196 11.54 -11.05 -11.54
CA ALA A 196 11.86 -12.07 -10.55
C ALA A 196 12.25 -11.47 -9.19
N GLU A 197 12.92 -10.32 -9.19
CA GLU A 197 13.34 -9.62 -7.97
C GLU A 197 12.13 -9.17 -7.14
N ARG A 198 11.11 -8.57 -7.81
CA ARG A 198 9.88 -8.14 -7.13
C ARG A 198 9.09 -9.32 -6.57
N ILE A 199 8.99 -10.41 -7.34
CA ILE A 199 8.36 -11.67 -6.89
C ILE A 199 9.09 -12.21 -5.68
N GLN A 200 10.43 -12.30 -5.74
CA GLN A 200 11.27 -12.79 -4.66
C GLN A 200 11.07 -11.99 -3.37
N GLU A 201 11.04 -10.66 -3.44
CA GLU A 201 10.84 -9.80 -2.27
C GLU A 201 9.49 -10.05 -1.60
N GLU A 202 8.42 -10.10 -2.36
CA GLU A 202 7.07 -10.34 -1.81
C GLU A 202 6.93 -11.76 -1.27
N LEU A 203 7.49 -12.75 -1.98
CA LEU A 203 7.47 -14.16 -1.57
C LEU A 203 8.30 -14.37 -0.29
N ALA A 204 9.47 -13.76 -0.17
CA ALA A 204 10.28 -13.83 1.03
C ALA A 204 9.53 -13.25 2.25
N LYS A 205 8.85 -12.11 2.08
CA LYS A 205 8.02 -11.51 3.13
C LYS A 205 6.80 -12.36 3.50
N LEU A 206 6.19 -13.04 2.51
CA LEU A 206 5.10 -13.99 2.75
C LEU A 206 5.59 -15.19 3.57
N LEU A 207 6.72 -15.80 3.19
CA LEU A 207 7.30 -16.96 3.86
C LEU A 207 7.81 -16.65 5.28
N ALA A 208 8.21 -15.39 5.53
CA ALA A 208 8.59 -14.91 6.85
C ALA A 208 7.40 -14.56 7.77
N ALA A 209 6.17 -14.63 7.28
CA ALA A 209 4.98 -14.34 8.07
C ALA A 209 4.71 -15.44 9.11
N PRO A 210 3.91 -15.16 10.17
CA PRO A 210 3.67 -16.14 11.27
C PRO A 210 3.03 -17.47 10.83
N GLN A 211 2.22 -17.46 9.76
CA GLN A 211 1.50 -18.65 9.27
C GLN A 211 1.49 -18.70 7.75
N PRO A 212 2.65 -18.78 7.09
CA PRO A 212 2.73 -18.68 5.64
C PRO A 212 1.97 -19.80 4.93
N GLY A 213 2.04 -21.03 5.44
CA GLY A 213 1.41 -22.21 4.83
C GLY A 213 -0.10 -22.10 4.64
N ALA A 214 -0.80 -21.36 5.52
CA ALA A 214 -2.25 -21.14 5.41
C ALA A 214 -2.62 -20.24 4.21
N TYR A 215 -1.66 -19.50 3.66
CA TYR A 215 -1.87 -18.50 2.62
C TYR A 215 -1.09 -18.80 1.32
N LEU A 216 -0.50 -19.98 1.20
CA LEU A 216 0.12 -20.43 -0.04
C LEU A 216 -0.98 -20.88 -1.02
N GLU A 217 -1.35 -20.00 -1.96
CA GLU A 217 -2.36 -20.28 -2.98
C GLU A 217 -1.73 -21.08 -4.15
N PRO A 218 -2.18 -22.33 -4.40
CA PRO A 218 -1.58 -23.18 -5.43
C PRO A 218 -1.56 -22.54 -6.84
N ALA A 219 -2.62 -21.82 -7.22
CA ALA A 219 -2.70 -21.16 -8.52
C ALA A 219 -1.63 -20.08 -8.70
N VAL A 220 -1.29 -19.38 -7.63
CA VAL A 220 -0.24 -18.35 -7.63
C VAL A 220 1.15 -19.01 -7.63
N LEU A 221 1.35 -20.01 -6.77
CA LEU A 221 2.64 -20.69 -6.65
C LEU A 221 3.02 -21.43 -7.93
N ALA A 222 2.05 -22.00 -8.65
CA ALA A 222 2.29 -22.66 -9.94
C ALA A 222 2.90 -21.70 -10.99
N VAL A 223 2.67 -20.40 -10.87
CA VAL A 223 3.24 -19.38 -11.75
C VAL A 223 4.61 -18.93 -11.27
N VAL A 224 4.73 -18.56 -9.98
CA VAL A 224 5.95 -17.96 -9.45
C VAL A 224 7.04 -18.98 -9.08
N LEU A 225 6.65 -20.23 -8.86
CA LEU A 225 7.55 -21.36 -8.55
C LEU A 225 7.08 -22.62 -9.30
N PRO A 226 7.18 -22.63 -10.63
CA PRO A 226 6.65 -23.73 -11.47
C PRO A 226 7.31 -25.08 -11.20
N GLU A 227 8.48 -25.08 -10.56
CA GLU A 227 9.20 -26.30 -10.18
C GLU A 227 8.55 -26.99 -8.94
N LEU A 228 7.74 -26.28 -8.18
CA LEU A 228 7.00 -26.86 -7.06
C LEU A 228 5.71 -27.51 -7.55
N THR A 229 5.67 -28.82 -7.55
CA THR A 229 4.44 -29.55 -7.90
C THR A 229 3.35 -29.32 -6.85
N PRO A 230 2.07 -29.39 -7.23
CA PRO A 230 0.95 -29.29 -6.27
C PRO A 230 1.10 -30.29 -5.09
N ALA A 231 1.58 -31.49 -5.36
CA ALA A 231 1.82 -32.52 -4.34
C ALA A 231 2.92 -32.10 -3.35
N ALA A 232 4.00 -31.46 -3.82
CA ALA A 232 5.05 -30.94 -2.94
C ALA A 232 4.54 -29.81 -2.04
N LEU A 233 3.68 -28.93 -2.57
CA LEU A 233 3.06 -27.85 -1.84
C LEU A 233 2.09 -28.35 -0.77
N ASP A 234 1.26 -29.33 -1.10
CA ASP A 234 0.34 -29.94 -0.12
C ASP A 234 1.08 -30.67 0.99
N ALA A 235 2.19 -31.31 0.69
CA ALA A 235 3.05 -31.95 1.67
C ALA A 235 3.78 -30.94 2.58
N ALA A 236 4.09 -29.74 2.10
CA ALA A 236 4.81 -28.71 2.85
C ALA A 236 3.91 -27.86 3.76
N LYS A 237 2.61 -27.72 3.46
CA LYS A 237 1.67 -26.93 4.26
C LYS A 237 1.66 -27.21 5.78
N PRO A 238 1.82 -28.43 6.27
CA PRO A 238 1.86 -28.70 7.70
C PRO A 238 3.17 -28.29 8.39
N VAL A 239 4.22 -27.99 7.61
CA VAL A 239 5.58 -27.72 8.09
C VAL A 239 5.88 -26.21 8.06
N LEU A 240 5.15 -25.46 7.27
CA LEU A 240 5.23 -24.01 7.12
C LEU A 240 4.12 -23.30 7.91
#